data_4b389baa214a35ff098d96ecfdd0a8d1
#
_entry.id   4b389baa214a35ff098d96ecfdd0a8d1
#
_cell.length_a   1.000
_cell.length_b   1.000
_cell.length_c   1.000
_cell.angle_alpha   90.00
_cell.angle_beta   90.00
_cell.angle_gamma   90.00
#
_symmetry.space_group_name_H-M   'P 1'
#
loop_
_entity.id
_entity.type
_entity.pdbx_description
1 polymer ?
#
loop_
_entity_poly.entity_id
_entity_poly.type
_entity_poly.pdbx_seq_one_letter_code
_entity_poly.pdbx_strand_id
1 'polypeptide(L)'
;MNLLKEPFISYYICYMLVNTDGFGRADYTGFMRLIIGLGNPGEEYENSRHCVGFVAVDEIAKKEGAKFSFEKKFNAEVTKSRFNDKPVILAKPFTFVNKSGEAVRKLKLFYKIKPADVIVIHDDLDIEFGNFKVSFAKHSGGHRGVQSVIDGLKTDKFWRLRIGTANKRLAQIRKMVKVPTRKASRGSSISRREIGTKKEAVGDFVLSRFTPAEQSELKKIIK
;
A
#
# COMPACT_ATOMS: atom_id res chain seq x y z
N MET A 1 -9.95 21.82 -19.15
CA MET A 1 -8.71 22.35 -18.54
C MET A 1 -7.81 21.16 -18.26
N ASN A 2 -6.81 20.94 -19.12
CA ASN A 2 -5.89 19.78 -19.05
C ASN A 2 -4.98 19.89 -17.81
N LEU A 3 -5.44 19.34 -16.70
CA LEU A 3 -4.63 19.06 -15.52
C LEU A 3 -3.97 17.73 -15.73
N LEU A 4 -2.81 17.67 -16.41
CA LEU A 4 -2.14 16.40 -16.43
C LEU A 4 -0.85 16.45 -17.20
N LYS A 5 0.26 16.50 -16.48
CA LYS A 5 1.48 15.77 -16.86
C LYS A 5 2.55 15.81 -15.77
N GLU A 6 2.13 15.77 -14.50
CA GLU A 6 3.07 15.55 -13.38
C GLU A 6 2.49 14.49 -12.43
N PRO A 7 2.67 13.20 -12.72
CA PRO A 7 2.14 12.13 -11.88
C PRO A 7 3.08 11.82 -10.72
N PHE A 8 3.31 12.77 -9.83
CA PHE A 8 4.09 12.48 -8.64
C PHE A 8 3.17 12.06 -7.50
N ILE A 9 3.47 10.92 -6.88
CA ILE A 9 2.78 10.41 -5.68
C ILE A 9 2.70 11.51 -4.61
N SER A 10 3.73 12.35 -4.49
CA SER A 10 3.76 13.48 -3.57
C SER A 10 2.58 14.45 -3.76
N TYR A 11 2.17 14.75 -4.99
CA TYR A 11 1.00 15.59 -5.28
C TYR A 11 -0.30 14.96 -4.74
N TYR A 12 -0.49 13.67 -4.95
CA TYR A 12 -1.71 12.98 -4.51
C TYR A 12 -1.73 12.74 -3.00
N ILE A 13 -0.58 12.56 -2.37
CA ILE A 13 -0.49 12.58 -0.91
C ILE A 13 -0.92 13.97 -0.40
N CYS A 14 -0.44 15.04 -1.01
CA CYS A 14 -0.86 16.39 -0.70
C CYS A 14 -2.39 16.56 -0.87
N TYR A 15 -2.95 16.08 -1.97
CA TYR A 15 -4.39 16.06 -2.21
C TYR A 15 -5.14 15.31 -1.09
N MET A 16 -4.70 14.12 -0.71
CA MET A 16 -5.27 13.36 0.40
C MET A 16 -5.10 14.06 1.76
N LEU A 17 -4.01 14.84 1.95
CA LEU A 17 -3.79 15.62 3.15
C LEU A 17 -4.71 16.86 3.26
N VAL A 18 -5.28 17.31 2.17
CA VAL A 18 -6.20 18.46 2.14
C VAL A 18 -7.66 18.00 2.23
N ASN A 19 -8.01 16.86 1.62
CA ASN A 19 -9.38 16.37 1.52
C ASN A 19 -9.65 15.29 2.58
N THR A 20 -10.19 15.67 3.72
CA THR A 20 -10.35 14.81 4.91
C THR A 20 -11.53 13.85 4.87
N ASP A 21 -12.56 14.12 4.07
CA ASP A 21 -13.85 13.41 4.19
C ASP A 21 -14.45 12.91 2.87
N GLY A 22 -13.69 13.00 1.78
CA GLY A 22 -14.23 12.66 0.45
C GLY A 22 -15.31 13.63 -0.06
N PHE A 23 -15.68 14.65 0.73
CA PHE A 23 -16.74 15.63 0.45
C PHE A 23 -16.28 17.08 0.47
N GLY A 24 -14.97 17.36 0.34
CA GLY A 24 -14.47 18.71 0.05
C GLY A 24 -14.54 19.71 1.20
N ARG A 25 -14.71 19.31 2.43
CA ARG A 25 -14.54 20.19 3.58
C ARG A 25 -13.06 20.35 3.88
N ALA A 26 -12.51 21.48 3.51
CA ALA A 26 -11.21 21.94 3.95
C ALA A 26 -11.25 22.30 5.44
N ASP A 27 -11.15 21.29 6.31
CA ASP A 27 -10.92 21.53 7.73
C ASP A 27 -9.43 21.79 7.94
N TYR A 28 -9.04 23.07 7.90
CA TYR A 28 -7.65 23.55 8.04
C TYR A 28 -7.13 23.47 9.49
N THR A 29 -7.86 22.82 10.39
CA THR A 29 -7.45 22.71 11.79
C THR A 29 -6.45 21.56 11.94
N GLY A 30 -5.20 21.89 12.10
CA GLY A 30 -4.01 21.22 12.61
C GLY A 30 -3.97 19.73 12.96
N PHE A 31 -4.80 18.87 12.34
CA PHE A 31 -4.85 17.44 12.64
C PHE A 31 -3.65 16.73 12.05
N MET A 32 -2.93 16.01 12.91
CA MET A 32 -1.85 15.13 12.55
C MET A 32 -2.36 13.93 11.74
N ARG A 33 -1.71 13.61 10.63
CA ARG A 33 -2.06 12.46 9.79
C ARG A 33 -1.05 11.34 9.91
N LEU A 34 -1.53 10.14 9.67
CA LEU A 34 -0.73 8.92 9.74
C LEU A 34 -0.60 8.31 8.34
N ILE A 35 0.61 8.31 7.81
CA ILE A 35 0.94 7.70 6.51
C ILE A 35 1.67 6.39 6.80
N ILE A 36 1.09 5.28 6.36
CA ILE A 36 1.61 3.93 6.57
C ILE A 36 2.07 3.35 5.25
N GLY A 37 3.34 2.99 5.14
CA GLY A 37 3.80 2.08 4.11
C GLY A 37 3.56 0.63 4.53
N LEU A 38 2.99 -0.20 3.65
CA LEU A 38 2.91 -1.65 3.88
C LEU A 38 4.09 -2.36 3.24
N GLY A 39 4.55 -3.41 3.91
CA GLY A 39 5.65 -4.26 3.48
C GLY A 39 5.96 -5.33 4.53
N ASN A 40 6.90 -6.21 4.21
CA ASN A 40 7.48 -7.17 5.15
C ASN A 40 8.84 -6.66 5.64
N PRO A 41 9.14 -6.75 6.94
CA PRO A 41 10.47 -6.47 7.45
C PRO A 41 11.44 -7.60 7.10
N GLY A 42 12.71 -7.27 6.94
CA GLY A 42 13.81 -8.21 6.66
C GLY A 42 14.44 -7.96 5.29
N GLU A 43 15.76 -8.18 5.22
CA GLU A 43 16.58 -7.95 4.02
C GLU A 43 16.14 -8.81 2.83
N GLU A 44 15.59 -10.00 3.12
CA GLU A 44 15.07 -10.91 2.10
C GLU A 44 13.88 -10.33 1.31
N TYR A 45 13.09 -9.44 1.95
CA TYR A 45 11.92 -8.78 1.34
C TYR A 45 12.24 -7.40 0.76
N GLU A 46 13.45 -6.90 1.00
CA GLU A 46 13.85 -5.58 0.54
C GLU A 46 13.70 -5.45 -0.98
N ASN A 47 13.12 -4.34 -1.42
CA ASN A 47 12.81 -4.08 -2.83
C ASN A 47 11.87 -5.12 -3.48
N SER A 48 11.15 -5.93 -2.69
CA SER A 48 10.07 -6.75 -3.23
C SER A 48 8.87 -5.89 -3.61
N ARG A 49 8.01 -6.41 -4.51
CA ARG A 49 6.79 -5.70 -4.92
C ARG A 49 5.87 -5.43 -3.73
N HIS A 50 5.80 -6.37 -2.80
CA HIS A 50 4.99 -6.23 -1.59
C HIS A 50 5.51 -5.19 -0.59
N CYS A 51 6.78 -4.75 -0.76
CA CYS A 51 7.40 -3.70 0.05
C CYS A 51 7.36 -2.31 -0.60
N VAL A 52 6.64 -2.13 -1.72
CA VAL A 52 6.54 -0.82 -2.40
C VAL A 52 6.03 0.29 -1.48
N GLY A 53 5.17 -0.05 -0.51
CA GLY A 53 4.73 0.90 0.51
C GLY A 53 5.86 1.40 1.40
N PHE A 54 6.80 0.53 1.80
CA PHE A 54 8.00 0.93 2.55
C PHE A 54 8.88 1.85 1.71
N VAL A 55 9.15 1.47 0.46
CA VAL A 55 9.95 2.29 -0.46
C VAL A 55 9.35 3.69 -0.62
N ALA A 56 8.02 3.78 -0.73
CA ALA A 56 7.34 5.05 -0.89
C ALA A 56 7.48 5.96 0.35
N VAL A 57 7.29 5.44 1.56
CA VAL A 57 7.43 6.25 2.78
C VAL A 57 8.88 6.59 3.08
N ASP A 58 9.85 5.74 2.69
CA ASP A 58 11.28 6.04 2.79
C ASP A 58 11.68 7.21 1.87
N GLU A 59 11.20 7.24 0.62
CA GLU A 59 11.45 8.37 -0.29
C GLU A 59 10.78 9.66 0.21
N ILE A 60 9.58 9.58 0.78
CA ILE A 60 8.92 10.74 1.40
C ILE A 60 9.74 11.26 2.58
N ALA A 61 10.16 10.38 3.49
CA ALA A 61 10.97 10.75 4.64
C ALA A 61 12.30 11.38 4.22
N LYS A 62 12.97 10.80 3.22
CA LYS A 62 14.22 11.31 2.65
C LYS A 62 14.07 12.73 2.09
N LYS A 63 12.99 12.98 1.34
CA LYS A 63 12.69 14.30 0.77
C LYS A 63 12.53 15.37 1.85
N GLU A 64 11.89 14.99 2.96
CA GLU A 64 11.65 15.87 4.10
C GLU A 64 12.81 15.88 5.14
N GLY A 65 13.93 15.22 4.85
CA GLY A 65 15.08 15.13 5.77
C GLY A 65 14.80 14.36 7.07
N ALA A 66 13.73 13.58 7.11
CA ALA A 66 13.29 12.84 8.28
C ALA A 66 13.94 11.45 8.34
N LYS A 67 14.28 10.99 9.56
CA LYS A 67 14.90 9.68 9.79
C LYS A 67 13.97 8.81 10.63
N PHE A 68 13.78 7.57 10.21
CA PHE A 68 13.01 6.58 10.95
C PHE A 68 13.78 6.11 12.19
N SER A 69 13.02 5.82 13.26
CA SER A 69 13.47 5.11 14.45
C SER A 69 12.51 3.96 14.78
N PHE A 70 13.05 2.84 15.23
CA PHE A 70 12.23 1.72 15.67
C PHE A 70 11.58 2.01 17.03
N GLU A 71 10.28 1.94 17.09
CA GLU A 71 9.48 2.18 18.29
C GLU A 71 8.83 0.85 18.77
N LYS A 72 9.46 0.22 19.78
CA LYS A 72 9.02 -1.08 20.33
C LYS A 72 7.54 -1.09 20.72
N LYS A 73 7.02 0.00 21.30
CA LYS A 73 5.62 0.11 21.73
C LYS A 73 4.61 -0.05 20.58
N PHE A 74 5.01 0.35 19.36
CA PHE A 74 4.18 0.20 18.15
C PHE A 74 4.53 -1.03 17.34
N ASN A 75 5.73 -1.60 17.56
CA ASN A 75 6.36 -2.57 16.68
C ASN A 75 6.41 -2.04 15.24
N ALA A 76 6.95 -0.84 15.07
CA ALA A 76 7.05 -0.12 13.80
C ALA A 76 8.26 0.82 13.81
N GLU A 77 8.83 1.07 12.65
CA GLU A 77 9.68 2.22 12.41
C GLU A 77 8.81 3.44 12.20
N VAL A 78 9.09 4.52 12.92
CA VAL A 78 8.26 5.73 12.94
C VAL A 78 9.13 6.97 12.82
N THR A 79 8.65 7.96 12.09
CA THR A 79 9.21 9.30 12.12
C THR A 79 8.10 10.35 12.11
N LYS A 80 8.36 11.48 12.76
CA LYS A 80 7.52 12.67 12.66
C LYS A 80 8.12 13.59 11.60
N SER A 81 7.28 14.10 10.73
CA SER A 81 7.69 14.98 9.66
C SER A 81 6.63 16.06 9.40
N ARG A 82 6.91 16.93 8.47
CA ARG A 82 5.95 17.89 7.92
C ARG A 82 5.89 17.65 6.41
N PHE A 83 4.69 17.66 5.88
CA PHE A 83 4.49 17.55 4.44
C PHE A 83 3.65 18.75 3.99
N ASN A 84 4.22 19.65 3.20
CA ASN A 84 3.64 20.96 2.89
C ASN A 84 3.12 21.65 4.16
N ASP A 85 4.01 21.83 5.15
CA ASP A 85 3.76 22.44 6.46
C ASP A 85 2.72 21.73 7.36
N LYS A 86 2.14 20.64 6.92
CA LYS A 86 1.19 19.85 7.73
C LYS A 86 1.92 18.76 8.50
N PRO A 87 1.66 18.62 9.82
CA PRO A 87 2.31 17.59 10.62
C PRO A 87 1.83 16.20 10.19
N VAL A 88 2.79 15.32 9.94
CA VAL A 88 2.53 13.93 9.55
C VAL A 88 3.38 12.97 10.37
N ILE A 89 2.85 11.76 10.59
CA ILE A 89 3.60 10.63 11.09
C ILE A 89 3.76 9.67 9.92
N LEU A 90 5.00 9.32 9.61
CA LEU A 90 5.31 8.26 8.66
C LEU A 90 5.63 7.00 9.46
N ALA A 91 5.11 5.85 9.04
CA ALA A 91 5.36 4.60 9.73
C ALA A 91 5.49 3.41 8.78
N LYS A 92 6.40 2.49 9.14
CA LYS A 92 6.57 1.17 8.53
C LYS A 92 6.33 0.12 9.61
N PRO A 93 5.21 -0.64 9.60
CA PRO A 93 4.99 -1.73 10.55
C PRO A 93 6.13 -2.77 10.50
N PHE A 94 6.73 -3.07 11.63
CA PHE A 94 7.77 -4.10 11.74
C PHE A 94 7.15 -5.46 12.05
N THR A 95 5.99 -5.72 11.44
CA THR A 95 5.26 -6.99 11.43
C THR A 95 5.24 -7.53 10.02
N PHE A 96 4.99 -8.84 9.85
CA PHE A 96 4.62 -9.32 8.53
C PHE A 96 3.37 -8.57 8.05
N VAL A 97 3.27 -8.34 6.73
CA VAL A 97 2.24 -7.50 6.13
C VAL A 97 0.82 -7.87 6.55
N ASN A 98 0.52 -9.16 6.74
CA ASN A 98 -0.78 -9.65 7.18
C ASN A 98 -1.13 -9.35 8.66
N LYS A 99 -0.20 -8.75 9.41
CA LYS A 99 -0.37 -8.27 10.80
C LYS A 99 -0.17 -6.77 10.96
N SER A 100 -0.04 -6.01 9.86
CA SER A 100 0.22 -4.57 9.89
C SER A 100 -0.84 -3.78 10.68
N GLY A 101 -2.09 -4.25 10.71
CA GLY A 101 -3.16 -3.61 11.46
C GLY A 101 -2.91 -3.50 12.96
N GLU A 102 -2.08 -4.36 13.55
CA GLU A 102 -1.72 -4.26 14.97
C GLU A 102 -0.94 -2.98 15.26
N ALA A 103 0.09 -2.69 14.44
CA ALA A 103 0.88 -1.48 14.55
C ALA A 103 0.05 -0.22 14.25
N VAL A 104 -0.76 -0.27 13.19
CA VAL A 104 -1.63 0.84 12.78
C VAL A 104 -2.63 1.19 13.89
N ARG A 105 -3.25 0.19 14.52
CA ARG A 105 -4.17 0.40 15.65
C ARG A 105 -3.47 1.08 16.83
N LYS A 106 -2.26 0.63 17.20
CA LYS A 106 -1.48 1.24 18.31
C LYS A 106 -1.12 2.69 18.01
N LEU A 107 -0.63 2.97 16.80
CA LEU A 107 -0.29 4.32 16.34
C LEU A 107 -1.51 5.25 16.36
N LYS A 108 -2.62 4.81 15.75
CA LYS A 108 -3.88 5.56 15.73
C LYS A 108 -4.37 5.92 17.13
N LEU A 109 -4.33 4.97 18.06
CA LEU A 109 -4.78 5.21 19.44
C LEU A 109 -3.86 6.17 20.18
N PHE A 110 -2.54 5.96 20.09
CA PHE A 110 -1.55 6.79 20.79
C PHE A 110 -1.58 8.25 20.33
N TYR A 111 -1.65 8.48 19.02
CA TYR A 111 -1.67 9.83 18.44
C TYR A 111 -3.09 10.40 18.29
N LYS A 112 -4.12 9.67 18.75
CA LYS A 112 -5.54 10.07 18.68
C LYS A 112 -6.01 10.42 17.26
N ILE A 113 -5.53 9.67 16.27
CA ILE A 113 -5.81 9.91 14.84
C ILE A 113 -7.16 9.27 14.47
N LYS A 114 -7.99 9.98 13.70
CA LYS A 114 -9.23 9.42 13.15
C LYS A 114 -8.91 8.47 11.98
N PRO A 115 -9.70 7.42 11.73
CA PRO A 115 -9.47 6.55 10.57
C PRO A 115 -9.41 7.30 9.23
N ALA A 116 -10.21 8.33 9.03
CA ALA A 116 -10.21 9.16 7.83
C ALA A 116 -8.90 9.95 7.62
N ASP A 117 -8.09 10.12 8.68
CA ASP A 117 -6.78 10.76 8.63
C ASP A 117 -5.62 9.74 8.48
N VAL A 118 -5.94 8.48 8.23
CA VAL A 118 -4.97 7.43 7.91
C VAL A 118 -4.86 7.28 6.40
N ILE A 119 -3.63 7.26 5.89
CA ILE A 119 -3.28 6.98 4.50
C ILE A 119 -2.42 5.72 4.47
N VAL A 120 -2.84 4.72 3.73
CA VAL A 120 -2.11 3.45 3.57
C VAL A 120 -1.56 3.36 2.15
N ILE A 121 -0.25 3.18 2.02
CA ILE A 121 0.45 2.99 0.74
C ILE A 121 0.76 1.50 0.60
N HIS A 122 0.33 0.90 -0.51
CA HIS A 122 0.51 -0.53 -0.74
C HIS A 122 0.59 -0.89 -2.23
N ASP A 123 1.07 -2.08 -2.54
CA ASP A 123 1.06 -2.66 -3.89
C ASP A 123 -0.35 -3.04 -4.34
N ASP A 124 -0.55 -3.00 -5.66
CA ASP A 124 -1.79 -3.44 -6.27
C ASP A 124 -1.55 -4.19 -7.58
N LEU A 125 -2.04 -5.42 -7.63
CA LEU A 125 -1.88 -6.34 -8.76
C LEU A 125 -2.84 -6.07 -9.92
N ASP A 126 -3.84 -5.20 -9.73
CA ASP A 126 -4.83 -4.86 -10.75
C ASP A 126 -4.54 -3.48 -11.38
N ILE A 127 -3.44 -2.87 -10.96
CA ILE A 127 -2.91 -1.63 -11.54
C ILE A 127 -1.58 -1.96 -12.23
N GLU A 128 -1.45 -1.53 -13.48
CA GLU A 128 -0.22 -1.72 -14.25
C GLU A 128 0.94 -0.97 -13.58
N PHE A 129 2.12 -1.59 -13.62
CA PHE A 129 3.35 -0.99 -13.12
C PHE A 129 3.60 0.37 -13.81
N GLY A 130 4.05 1.35 -13.05
CA GLY A 130 4.19 2.71 -13.53
C GLY A 130 2.97 3.60 -13.25
N ASN A 131 1.85 3.01 -12.83
CA ASN A 131 0.62 3.73 -12.50
C ASN A 131 0.27 3.58 -11.01
N PHE A 132 -0.57 4.48 -10.52
CA PHE A 132 -1.13 4.38 -9.18
C PHE A 132 -2.58 4.90 -9.15
N LYS A 133 -3.32 4.58 -8.09
CA LYS A 133 -4.69 5.04 -7.87
C LYS A 133 -4.89 5.42 -6.41
N VAL A 134 -5.62 6.51 -6.20
CA VAL A 134 -6.12 6.90 -4.88
C VAL A 134 -7.51 6.31 -4.68
N SER A 135 -7.81 5.86 -3.48
CA SER A 135 -9.15 5.38 -3.11
C SER A 135 -9.44 5.64 -1.64
N PHE A 136 -10.71 5.85 -1.33
CA PHE A 136 -11.25 6.01 0.02
C PHE A 136 -12.37 5.00 0.25
N ALA A 137 -12.47 4.45 1.46
CA ALA A 137 -13.55 3.54 1.87
C ALA A 137 -13.79 2.38 0.89
N LYS A 138 -12.75 1.60 0.59
CA LYS A 138 -12.81 0.44 -0.31
C LYS A 138 -12.42 -0.84 0.43
N HIS A 139 -13.01 -1.95 0.02
CA HIS A 139 -12.61 -3.29 0.50
C HIS A 139 -11.15 -3.61 0.15
N SER A 140 -10.54 -4.56 0.85
CA SER A 140 -9.11 -4.91 0.71
C SER A 140 -8.69 -5.36 -0.70
N GLY A 141 -9.61 -5.78 -1.55
CA GLY A 141 -9.30 -6.33 -2.88
C GLY A 141 -8.44 -7.61 -2.81
N GLY A 142 -8.49 -8.34 -1.69
CA GLY A 142 -7.67 -9.53 -1.46
C GLY A 142 -6.26 -9.26 -0.91
N HIS A 143 -5.88 -7.99 -0.76
CA HIS A 143 -4.58 -7.62 -0.17
C HIS A 143 -4.59 -7.84 1.35
N ARG A 144 -3.81 -8.83 1.83
CA ARG A 144 -3.82 -9.27 3.25
C ARG A 144 -3.42 -8.16 4.22
N GLY A 145 -2.47 -7.30 3.84
CA GLY A 145 -2.05 -6.17 4.67
C GLY A 145 -3.14 -5.13 4.82
N VAL A 146 -3.84 -4.79 3.74
CA VAL A 146 -5.00 -3.87 3.78
C VAL A 146 -6.12 -4.47 4.61
N GLN A 147 -6.39 -5.78 4.48
CA GLN A 147 -7.39 -6.46 5.31
C GLN A 147 -7.04 -6.35 6.80
N SER A 148 -5.77 -6.61 7.14
CA SER A 148 -5.28 -6.45 8.51
C SER A 148 -5.48 -5.03 9.05
N VAL A 149 -5.26 -4.00 8.22
CA VAL A 149 -5.51 -2.60 8.61
C VAL A 149 -6.99 -2.36 8.83
N ILE A 150 -7.88 -2.84 7.94
CA ILE A 150 -9.34 -2.75 8.11
C ILE A 150 -9.75 -3.38 9.44
N ASP A 151 -9.24 -4.57 9.75
CA ASP A 151 -9.53 -5.29 10.99
C ASP A 151 -9.01 -4.54 12.23
N GLY A 152 -7.81 -3.96 12.13
CA GLY A 152 -7.19 -3.17 13.19
C GLY A 152 -7.91 -1.85 13.48
N LEU A 153 -8.37 -1.16 12.44
CA LEU A 153 -9.11 0.10 12.54
C LEU A 153 -10.61 -0.08 12.80
N LYS A 154 -11.14 -1.31 12.59
CA LYS A 154 -12.58 -1.65 12.63
C LYS A 154 -13.41 -0.86 11.60
N THR A 155 -12.80 -0.45 10.50
CA THR A 155 -13.46 0.29 9.42
C THR A 155 -12.56 0.29 8.17
N ASP A 156 -13.17 0.42 7.00
CA ASP A 156 -12.49 0.67 5.72
C ASP A 156 -12.45 2.17 5.34
N LYS A 157 -13.00 3.06 6.19
CA LYS A 157 -13.06 4.52 5.94
C LYS A 157 -11.71 5.20 6.18
N PHE A 158 -10.71 4.85 5.36
CA PHE A 158 -9.39 5.47 5.29
C PHE A 158 -8.92 5.58 3.85
N TRP A 159 -7.91 6.42 3.63
CA TRP A 159 -7.33 6.62 2.32
C TRP A 159 -6.32 5.55 1.96
N ARG A 160 -6.25 5.22 0.69
CA ARG A 160 -5.24 4.33 0.14
C ARG A 160 -4.61 4.90 -1.12
N LEU A 161 -3.28 4.86 -1.16
CA LEU A 161 -2.49 5.05 -2.35
C LEU A 161 -2.07 3.65 -2.84
N ARG A 162 -2.65 3.22 -3.93
CA ARG A 162 -2.49 1.89 -4.53
C ARG A 162 -1.47 2.00 -5.66
N ILE A 163 -0.25 1.47 -5.45
CA ILE A 163 0.83 1.53 -6.42
C ILE A 163 0.77 0.27 -7.29
N GLY A 164 0.69 0.45 -8.59
CA GLY A 164 0.63 -0.64 -9.56
C GLY A 164 1.92 -1.45 -9.60
N THR A 165 1.76 -2.78 -9.53
CA THR A 165 2.88 -3.73 -9.64
C THR A 165 2.66 -4.77 -10.73
N ALA A 166 1.50 -4.73 -11.44
CA ALA A 166 1.20 -5.64 -12.52
C ALA A 166 2.14 -5.41 -13.72
N ASN A 167 2.72 -6.48 -14.22
CA ASN A 167 3.57 -6.45 -15.40
C ASN A 167 3.30 -7.67 -16.30
N LYS A 168 4.06 -7.79 -17.41
CA LYS A 168 3.93 -8.90 -18.37
C LYS A 168 4.08 -10.28 -17.71
N ARG A 169 4.95 -10.42 -16.70
CA ARG A 169 5.15 -11.68 -15.97
C ARG A 169 3.89 -12.08 -15.21
N LEU A 170 3.25 -11.14 -14.50
CA LEU A 170 1.97 -11.41 -13.82
C LEU A 170 0.87 -11.80 -14.81
N ALA A 171 0.82 -11.12 -15.96
CA ALA A 171 -0.14 -11.46 -17.02
C ALA A 171 0.07 -12.90 -17.54
N GLN A 172 1.32 -13.35 -17.69
CA GLN A 172 1.65 -14.73 -18.05
C GLN A 172 1.21 -15.71 -16.95
N ILE A 173 1.54 -15.44 -15.67
CA ILE A 173 1.10 -16.24 -14.53
C ILE A 173 -0.43 -16.39 -14.52
N ARG A 174 -1.16 -15.29 -14.72
CA ARG A 174 -2.62 -15.28 -14.77
C ARG A 174 -3.19 -16.09 -15.97
N LYS A 175 -2.47 -16.11 -17.09
CA LYS A 175 -2.85 -16.92 -18.29
C LYS A 175 -2.56 -18.40 -18.10
N MET A 176 -1.40 -18.77 -17.58
CA MET A 176 -1.01 -20.19 -17.35
C MET A 176 -1.98 -20.89 -16.39
N VAL A 177 -2.56 -20.15 -15.47
CA VAL A 177 -3.48 -20.65 -14.45
C VAL A 177 -4.96 -20.49 -14.85
N LYS A 178 -5.27 -19.98 -16.02
CA LYS A 178 -6.61 -20.12 -16.60
C LYS A 178 -6.78 -21.57 -17.04
N VAL A 179 -7.34 -22.39 -16.16
CA VAL A 179 -7.95 -23.67 -16.54
C VAL A 179 -8.92 -23.38 -17.69
N PRO A 180 -8.86 -24.11 -18.81
CA PRO A 180 -9.81 -23.92 -19.87
C PRO A 180 -11.21 -24.11 -19.28
N THR A 181 -12.05 -23.12 -19.39
CA THR A 181 -13.49 -23.26 -19.16
C THR A 181 -14.06 -24.11 -20.29
N ARG A 182 -13.73 -25.40 -20.32
CA ARG A 182 -14.60 -26.37 -20.94
C ARG A 182 -15.92 -26.22 -20.18
N LYS A 183 -17.00 -25.93 -20.91
CA LYS A 183 -18.37 -25.96 -20.38
C LYS A 183 -18.42 -27.10 -19.37
N ALA A 184 -18.54 -26.78 -18.11
CA ALA A 184 -18.62 -27.76 -17.06
C ALA A 184 -19.89 -28.55 -17.30
N SER A 185 -19.77 -29.73 -17.90
CA SER A 185 -20.76 -30.78 -17.74
C SER A 185 -20.85 -30.98 -16.22
N ARG A 186 -22.09 -30.97 -15.72
CA ARG A 186 -22.40 -31.20 -14.31
C ARG A 186 -21.52 -32.34 -13.77
N GLY A 187 -20.54 -32.03 -12.87
CA GLY A 187 -19.77 -33.07 -12.19
C GLY A 187 -18.26 -32.86 -12.06
N SER A 188 -17.61 -31.89 -12.71
CA SER A 188 -16.15 -31.69 -12.52
C SER A 188 -15.85 -30.69 -11.43
N SER A 189 -15.50 -31.19 -10.25
CA SER A 189 -14.90 -30.39 -9.16
C SER A 189 -13.52 -29.89 -9.61
N ILE A 190 -13.33 -28.57 -9.68
CA ILE A 190 -12.00 -27.97 -9.81
C ILE A 190 -11.16 -28.47 -8.64
N SER A 191 -10.03 -29.13 -8.93
CA SER A 191 -9.25 -29.75 -7.86
C SER A 191 -8.64 -28.67 -6.95
N ARG A 192 -8.66 -28.91 -5.63
CA ARG A 192 -8.02 -28.04 -4.64
C ARG A 192 -6.54 -27.76 -4.95
N ARG A 193 -5.85 -28.64 -5.68
CA ARG A 193 -4.48 -28.48 -6.14
C ARG A 193 -4.30 -27.35 -7.14
N GLU A 194 -5.19 -27.15 -8.10
CA GLU A 194 -5.07 -26.08 -9.11
C GLU A 194 -5.30 -24.69 -8.54
N ILE A 195 -6.15 -24.58 -7.52
CA ILE A 195 -6.34 -23.31 -6.79
C ILE A 195 -5.10 -22.99 -5.93
N GLY A 196 -4.42 -24.01 -5.36
CA GLY A 196 -3.19 -23.87 -4.60
C GLY A 196 -2.08 -23.26 -5.45
N THR A 197 -1.78 -23.83 -6.59
CA THR A 197 -0.69 -23.39 -7.49
C THR A 197 -0.85 -21.94 -7.98
N LYS A 198 -2.09 -21.48 -8.23
CA LYS A 198 -2.34 -20.07 -8.61
C LYS A 198 -2.03 -19.10 -7.49
N LYS A 199 -2.49 -19.42 -6.29
CA LYS A 199 -2.29 -18.57 -5.11
C LYS A 199 -0.81 -18.49 -4.73
N GLU A 200 -0.09 -19.60 -4.87
CA GLU A 200 1.36 -19.68 -4.66
C GLU A 200 2.11 -18.83 -5.69
N ALA A 201 1.84 -19.01 -6.99
CA ALA A 201 2.51 -18.25 -8.04
C ALA A 201 2.28 -16.73 -7.96
N VAL A 202 1.09 -16.29 -7.54
CA VAL A 202 0.82 -14.87 -7.26
C VAL A 202 1.53 -14.43 -5.98
N GLY A 203 1.61 -15.27 -4.96
CA GLY A 203 2.37 -15.03 -3.75
C GLY A 203 3.85 -14.82 -4.04
N ASP A 204 4.46 -15.71 -4.83
CA ASP A 204 5.86 -15.60 -5.27
C ASP A 204 6.11 -14.35 -6.10
N PHE A 205 5.13 -13.96 -6.94
CA PHE A 205 5.24 -12.72 -7.72
C PHE A 205 5.31 -11.49 -6.82
N VAL A 206 4.45 -11.34 -5.82
CA VAL A 206 4.48 -10.15 -4.94
C VAL A 206 5.71 -10.12 -4.05
N LEU A 207 6.27 -11.27 -3.70
CA LEU A 207 7.53 -11.38 -2.95
C LEU A 207 8.77 -11.23 -3.85
N SER A 208 8.62 -11.28 -5.18
CA SER A 208 9.75 -11.07 -6.09
C SER A 208 10.21 -9.61 -6.08
N ARG A 209 11.53 -9.41 -6.15
CA ARG A 209 12.15 -8.08 -6.20
C ARG A 209 11.83 -7.36 -7.52
N PHE A 210 11.76 -6.06 -7.47
CA PHE A 210 11.78 -5.23 -8.68
C PHE A 210 13.12 -5.37 -9.39
N THR A 211 13.11 -5.41 -10.72
CA THR A 211 14.33 -5.30 -11.51
C THR A 211 14.98 -3.91 -11.34
N PRO A 212 16.28 -3.74 -11.62
CA PRO A 212 16.92 -2.42 -11.55
C PRO A 212 16.21 -1.34 -12.38
N ALA A 213 15.70 -1.70 -13.57
CA ALA A 213 14.92 -0.81 -14.41
C ALA A 213 13.58 -0.40 -13.75
N GLU A 214 12.83 -1.37 -13.19
CA GLU A 214 11.60 -1.10 -12.44
C GLU A 214 11.87 -0.24 -11.19
N GLN A 215 12.97 -0.47 -10.46
CA GLN A 215 13.35 0.36 -9.31
C GLN A 215 13.61 1.81 -9.71
N SER A 216 14.32 2.02 -10.84
CA SER A 216 14.59 3.37 -11.35
C SER A 216 13.29 4.08 -11.74
N GLU A 217 12.36 3.38 -12.37
CA GLU A 217 11.06 3.91 -12.77
C GLU A 217 10.17 4.20 -11.53
N LEU A 218 10.16 3.30 -10.57
CA LEU A 218 9.42 3.47 -9.30
C LEU A 218 9.86 4.74 -8.56
N LYS A 219 11.17 5.01 -8.50
CA LYS A 219 11.69 6.25 -7.90
C LYS A 219 11.22 7.51 -8.62
N LYS A 220 11.01 7.46 -9.93
CA LYS A 220 10.44 8.60 -10.69
C LYS A 220 8.97 8.84 -10.36
N ILE A 221 8.20 7.79 -10.13
CA ILE A 221 6.78 7.86 -9.82
C ILE A 221 6.56 8.39 -8.38
N ILE A 222 7.45 8.01 -7.45
CA ILE A 222 7.33 8.38 -6.04
C ILE A 222 7.75 9.83 -5.79
N LYS A 223 8.69 10.37 -6.57
CA LYS A 223 9.15 11.77 -6.44
C LYS A 223 8.04 12.77 -6.65
#